data_6f1a97329513f75f67e08a06abd970dc
#
_entry.id   6f1a97329513f75f67e08a06abd970dc
#
_cell.length_a   1.000
_cell.length_b   1.000
_cell.length_c   1.000
_cell.angle_alpha   90.00
_cell.angle_beta   90.00
_cell.angle_gamma   90.00
#
_symmetry.space_group_name_H-M   'P 1'
#
loop_
_entity.id
_entity.type
_entity.pdbx_description
1 polymer ?
#
loop_
_entity_poly.entity_id
_entity_poly.type
_entity_poly.pdbx_seq_one_letter_code
_entity_poly.pdbx_strand_id
1 'polypeptide(L)'
;PGEFEVLHPERYFPTEYRRRSKVTVPVVHTEPLEGFRVLEALSGNPTAELRAAILNLDIPDEPVVVKRRYEERSLETLAVKAAADLGPLLLDGLADGIWIDAPGFAESEIRDIELMILQAARVRFSHTEYIACPSCGRTLYDIEKALADIKARTSHLKNLRIGVMGCIVNGPGEMADADYGYVGAGPGRITLYKGRTVVERNIPQEEALDRLGELIKKNG
;
A
#
# COMPACT_ATOMS: atom_id res chain seq x y z
N PRO A 1 4.44 2.58 19.20
CA PRO A 1 4.58 1.38 18.39
C PRO A 1 3.29 1.16 17.60
N GLY A 2 3.42 1.02 16.29
CA GLY A 2 2.32 0.67 15.40
C GLY A 2 2.26 -0.84 15.23
N GLU A 3 1.07 -1.37 15.14
CA GLU A 3 0.85 -2.77 14.79
C GLU A 3 0.46 -2.87 13.33
N PHE A 4 0.85 -3.93 12.65
CA PHE A 4 0.40 -4.20 11.30
C PHE A 4 -0.04 -5.64 11.14
N GLU A 5 -1.07 -5.84 10.34
CA GLU A 5 -1.57 -7.16 9.99
C GLU A 5 -0.94 -7.59 8.66
N VAL A 6 -0.33 -8.75 8.65
CA VAL A 6 0.27 -9.30 7.45
C VAL A 6 -0.79 -9.94 6.58
N LEU A 7 -0.88 -9.53 5.32
CA LEU A 7 -1.79 -10.13 4.37
C LEU A 7 -1.38 -11.58 4.05
N HIS A 8 -2.37 -12.48 4.02
CA HIS A 8 -2.15 -13.87 3.65
C HIS A 8 -1.68 -13.97 2.20
N PRO A 9 -0.55 -14.63 1.93
CA PRO A 9 -0.01 -14.77 0.59
C PRO A 9 -0.82 -15.70 -0.32
N GLU A 10 -1.75 -16.45 0.23
CA GLU A 10 -2.64 -17.35 -0.52
C GLU A 10 -3.38 -16.67 -1.69
N ARG A 11 -3.50 -15.34 -1.62
CA ARG A 11 -4.06 -14.53 -2.72
C ARG A 11 -3.12 -14.33 -3.89
N TYR A 12 -1.80 -14.48 -3.69
CA TYR A 12 -0.78 -14.02 -4.65
C TYR A 12 0.29 -15.06 -4.95
N PHE A 13 0.43 -16.08 -4.11
CA PHE A 13 1.49 -17.09 -4.24
C PHE A 13 0.94 -18.50 -4.15
N PRO A 14 1.58 -19.47 -4.82
CA PRO A 14 1.29 -20.88 -4.66
C PRO A 14 1.39 -21.33 -3.19
N THR A 15 0.66 -22.36 -2.83
CA THR A 15 0.59 -22.88 -1.46
C THR A 15 1.92 -23.33 -0.86
N GLU A 16 2.93 -23.57 -1.68
CA GLU A 16 4.30 -23.86 -1.25
C GLU A 16 5.00 -22.67 -0.57
N TYR A 17 4.56 -21.44 -0.85
CA TYR A 17 5.00 -20.23 -0.14
C TYR A 17 4.08 -19.89 1.03
N ARG A 18 3.66 -20.92 1.76
CA ARG A 18 2.77 -20.72 2.89
C ARG A 18 3.34 -19.76 3.88
N ARG A 19 2.56 -18.72 4.05
CA ARG A 19 2.75 -17.83 5.13
C ARG A 19 2.45 -18.46 6.45
N ARG A 20 3.35 -18.17 7.33
CA ARG A 20 3.11 -18.25 8.75
C ARG A 20 1.80 -17.54 9.07
N SER A 21 1.07 -17.99 10.06
CA SER A 21 -0.26 -17.51 10.45
C SER A 21 -0.35 -15.97 10.48
N LYS A 22 -1.56 -15.45 10.42
CA LYS A 22 -1.80 -14.02 10.64
C LYS A 22 -1.16 -13.58 11.94
N VAL A 23 -0.16 -12.75 11.85
CA VAL A 23 0.55 -12.20 13.00
C VAL A 23 0.51 -10.69 12.91
N THR A 24 0.10 -10.06 13.99
CA THR A 24 0.26 -8.62 14.14
C THR A 24 1.65 -8.37 14.69
N VAL A 25 2.51 -7.76 13.88
CA VAL A 25 3.88 -7.43 14.27
C VAL A 25 3.96 -5.93 14.53
N PRO A 26 4.44 -5.52 15.70
CA PRO A 26 4.66 -4.10 15.98
C PRO A 26 5.78 -3.55 15.11
N VAL A 27 5.62 -2.31 14.67
CA VAL A 27 6.73 -1.56 14.05
C VAL A 27 7.63 -1.08 15.17
N VAL A 28 8.83 -1.63 15.24
CA VAL A 28 9.76 -1.39 16.35
C VAL A 28 10.99 -0.67 15.85
N HIS A 29 11.34 0.41 16.50
CA HIS A 29 12.55 1.18 16.22
C HIS A 29 13.67 1.02 17.24
N THR A 30 13.43 0.37 18.37
CA THR A 30 14.35 0.45 19.49
C THR A 30 14.81 -0.87 20.09
N GLU A 31 13.97 -1.90 20.24
CA GLU A 31 14.41 -3.19 20.78
C GLU A 31 13.59 -4.34 20.23
N PRO A 32 14.17 -5.55 20.09
CA PRO A 32 13.42 -6.72 19.68
C PRO A 32 12.37 -7.02 20.76
N LEU A 33 11.10 -6.97 20.37
CA LEU A 33 10.02 -7.46 21.20
C LEU A 33 10.05 -8.99 21.22
N GLU A 34 9.64 -9.58 22.33
CA GLU A 34 9.49 -11.04 22.40
C GLU A 34 8.47 -11.51 21.36
N GLY A 35 8.79 -12.60 20.67
CA GLY A 35 7.88 -13.28 19.75
C GLY A 35 8.09 -13.02 18.27
N PHE A 36 9.20 -12.39 17.87
CA PHE A 36 9.62 -12.31 16.45
C PHE A 36 11.14 -12.28 16.32
N ARG A 37 11.62 -12.66 15.14
CA ARG A 37 13.04 -12.68 14.83
C ARG A 37 13.45 -11.49 13.99
N VAL A 38 14.52 -10.82 14.39
CA VAL A 38 15.16 -9.78 13.57
C VAL A 38 16.35 -10.39 12.84
N LEU A 39 16.39 -10.22 11.52
CA LEU A 39 17.53 -10.58 10.68
C LEU A 39 18.11 -9.32 10.07
N GLU A 40 19.38 -9.04 10.36
CA GLU A 40 20.09 -7.86 9.87
C GLU A 40 21.00 -8.22 8.69
N ALA A 41 20.88 -7.45 7.59
CA ALA A 41 21.76 -7.58 6.45
C ALA A 41 23.00 -6.73 6.63
N LEU A 42 24.17 -7.33 6.37
CA LEU A 42 25.48 -6.69 6.50
C LEU A 42 26.21 -6.56 5.15
N SER A 43 25.80 -7.34 4.14
CA SER A 43 26.47 -7.37 2.83
C SER A 43 25.98 -6.30 1.87
N GLY A 44 26.67 -6.20 0.73
CA GLY A 44 26.28 -5.34 -0.39
C GLY A 44 25.04 -5.82 -1.17
N ASN A 45 24.56 -7.06 -0.91
CA ASN A 45 23.34 -7.61 -1.51
C ASN A 45 22.40 -8.12 -0.41
N PRO A 46 21.70 -7.20 0.25
CA PRO A 46 20.87 -7.53 1.42
C PRO A 46 19.70 -8.45 1.09
N THR A 47 19.08 -8.29 -0.06
CA THR A 47 17.95 -9.13 -0.48
C THR A 47 18.35 -10.59 -0.58
N ALA A 48 19.48 -10.90 -1.21
CA ALA A 48 19.96 -12.27 -1.34
C ALA A 48 20.41 -12.85 0.00
N GLU A 49 21.12 -12.05 0.82
CA GLU A 49 21.56 -12.45 2.16
C GLU A 49 20.39 -12.80 3.07
N LEU A 50 19.43 -11.89 3.19
CA LEU A 50 18.24 -12.08 4.04
C LEU A 50 17.36 -13.22 3.53
N ARG A 51 17.20 -13.35 2.21
CA ARG A 51 16.47 -14.47 1.61
C ARG A 51 17.11 -15.81 1.99
N ALA A 52 18.41 -15.95 1.83
CA ALA A 52 19.13 -17.17 2.21
C ALA A 52 19.01 -17.43 3.72
N ALA A 53 19.14 -16.42 4.55
CA ALA A 53 18.99 -16.54 6.00
C ALA A 53 17.60 -17.03 6.38
N ILE A 54 16.52 -16.44 5.82
CA ILE A 54 15.14 -16.81 6.12
C ILE A 54 14.84 -18.25 5.68
N LEU A 55 15.28 -18.64 4.49
CA LEU A 55 15.04 -19.99 3.96
C LEU A 55 15.78 -21.10 4.76
N ASN A 56 16.84 -20.73 5.46
CA ASN A 56 17.60 -21.64 6.34
C ASN A 56 17.11 -21.63 7.80
N LEU A 57 16.08 -20.82 8.14
CA LEU A 57 15.51 -20.82 9.49
C LEU A 57 14.67 -22.08 9.69
N ASP A 58 15.00 -22.83 10.75
CA ASP A 58 14.23 -23.99 11.20
C ASP A 58 13.13 -23.60 12.22
N ILE A 59 12.39 -22.53 11.90
CA ILE A 59 11.34 -21.98 12.76
C ILE A 59 10.14 -21.52 11.92
N PRO A 60 9.26 -22.46 11.53
CA PRO A 60 8.23 -22.21 10.53
C PRO A 60 7.18 -21.15 10.93
N ASP A 61 6.98 -20.88 12.22
CA ASP A 61 5.89 -20.05 12.73
C ASP A 61 6.35 -18.73 13.40
N GLU A 62 7.65 -18.46 13.48
CA GLU A 62 8.15 -17.23 14.07
C GLU A 62 8.12 -16.08 13.05
N PRO A 63 7.49 -14.92 13.35
CA PRO A 63 7.53 -13.78 12.45
C PRO A 63 8.94 -13.25 12.24
N VAL A 64 9.25 -12.81 11.04
CA VAL A 64 10.57 -12.30 10.67
C VAL A 64 10.49 -10.83 10.31
N VAL A 65 11.28 -10.02 11.00
CA VAL A 65 11.54 -8.62 10.66
C VAL A 65 12.94 -8.54 10.03
N VAL A 66 13.01 -7.96 8.84
CA VAL A 66 14.27 -7.77 8.14
C VAL A 66 14.80 -6.37 8.39
N LYS A 67 16.06 -6.28 8.83
CA LYS A 67 16.70 -5.04 9.23
C LYS A 67 17.87 -4.72 8.31
N ARG A 68 18.08 -3.43 8.02
CA ARG A 68 19.29 -2.93 7.39
C ARG A 68 19.63 -1.53 7.87
N ARG A 69 20.93 -1.28 8.07
CA ARG A 69 21.48 0.03 8.35
C ARG A 69 21.85 0.76 7.05
N TYR A 70 21.54 2.07 7.03
CA TYR A 70 21.74 2.97 5.91
C TYR A 70 22.52 4.22 6.35
N GLU A 71 23.45 4.69 5.51
CA GLU A 71 24.25 5.89 5.71
C GLU A 71 23.91 6.96 4.64
N GLU A 72 22.72 6.89 4.09
CA GLU A 72 22.23 7.79 3.05
C GLU A 72 22.04 9.22 3.62
N ARG A 73 22.15 10.23 2.75
CA ARG A 73 22.01 11.63 3.14
C ARG A 73 20.75 12.29 2.62
N SER A 74 19.98 11.60 1.81
CA SER A 74 18.73 12.05 1.21
C SER A 74 17.62 11.05 1.52
N LEU A 75 16.45 11.53 1.94
CA LEU A 75 15.27 10.70 2.18
C LEU A 75 14.84 9.96 0.92
N GLU A 76 14.91 10.59 -0.24
CA GLU A 76 14.57 9.96 -1.51
C GLU A 76 15.50 8.77 -1.81
N THR A 77 16.81 8.97 -1.66
CA THR A 77 17.78 7.88 -1.87
C THR A 77 17.58 6.76 -0.85
N LEU A 78 17.32 7.10 0.42
CA LEU A 78 17.02 6.14 1.45
C LEU A 78 15.76 5.33 1.10
N ALA A 79 14.68 6.00 0.71
CA ALA A 79 13.41 5.35 0.37
C ALA A 79 13.56 4.37 -0.80
N VAL A 80 14.21 4.80 -1.90
CA VAL A 80 14.43 3.95 -3.07
C VAL A 80 15.31 2.75 -2.74
N LYS A 81 16.39 2.97 -2.00
CA LYS A 81 17.35 1.91 -1.65
C LYS A 81 16.71 0.91 -0.67
N ALA A 82 16.06 1.39 0.38
CA ALA A 82 15.36 0.52 1.34
C ALA A 82 14.24 -0.28 0.68
N ALA A 83 13.47 0.33 -0.24
CA ALA A 83 12.45 -0.37 -1.02
C ALA A 83 13.04 -1.48 -1.90
N ALA A 84 14.18 -1.22 -2.57
CA ALA A 84 14.87 -2.21 -3.40
C ALA A 84 15.47 -3.35 -2.57
N ASP A 85 16.00 -3.04 -1.40
CA ASP A 85 16.69 -3.99 -0.53
C ASP A 85 15.74 -4.91 0.26
N LEU A 86 14.65 -4.37 0.79
CA LEU A 86 13.76 -5.04 1.74
C LEU A 86 12.39 -5.39 1.14
N GLY A 87 11.90 -4.57 0.21
CA GLY A 87 10.59 -4.76 -0.43
C GLY A 87 10.38 -6.12 -1.10
N PRO A 88 11.34 -6.67 -1.84
CA PRO A 88 11.21 -8.00 -2.46
C PRO A 88 10.91 -9.12 -1.46
N LEU A 89 11.43 -9.03 -0.24
CA LEU A 89 11.20 -10.04 0.80
C LEU A 89 9.76 -10.02 1.32
N LEU A 90 9.14 -8.82 1.36
CA LEU A 90 7.73 -8.65 1.69
C LEU A 90 6.84 -9.18 0.55
N LEU A 91 7.17 -8.85 -0.71
CA LEU A 91 6.43 -9.32 -1.89
C LEU A 91 6.45 -10.84 -2.01
N ASP A 92 7.57 -11.47 -1.69
CA ASP A 92 7.71 -12.93 -1.69
C ASP A 92 7.09 -13.60 -0.45
N GLY A 93 6.54 -12.82 0.48
CA GLY A 93 5.96 -13.33 1.73
C GLY A 93 6.98 -13.96 2.68
N LEU A 94 8.26 -13.65 2.52
CA LEU A 94 9.34 -14.17 3.34
C LEU A 94 9.52 -13.37 4.65
N ALA A 95 9.26 -12.06 4.62
CA ALA A 95 9.34 -11.18 5.78
C ALA A 95 7.95 -10.70 6.21
N ASP A 96 7.78 -10.51 7.52
CA ASP A 96 6.56 -10.01 8.14
C ASP A 96 6.65 -8.52 8.45
N GLY A 97 7.86 -7.97 8.51
CA GLY A 97 8.11 -6.57 8.76
C GLY A 97 9.50 -6.13 8.31
N ILE A 98 9.71 -4.82 8.34
CA ILE A 98 10.98 -4.18 8.01
C ILE A 98 11.41 -3.25 9.13
N TRP A 99 12.73 -3.09 9.26
CA TRP A 99 13.36 -2.15 10.16
C TRP A 99 14.47 -1.41 9.41
N ILE A 100 14.25 -0.11 9.18
CA ILE A 100 15.23 0.78 8.57
C ILE A 100 16.01 1.46 9.68
N ASP A 101 17.29 1.14 9.83
CA ASP A 101 18.22 1.83 10.74
C ASP A 101 18.95 2.92 9.96
N ALA A 102 18.52 4.18 10.12
CA ALA A 102 19.10 5.32 9.42
C ALA A 102 19.26 6.52 10.39
N PRO A 103 20.30 6.54 11.21
CA PRO A 103 20.48 7.51 12.32
C PRO A 103 20.62 8.97 11.85
N GLY A 104 20.80 9.22 10.55
CA GLY A 104 20.82 10.56 9.97
C GLY A 104 19.46 11.24 9.77
N PHE A 105 18.36 10.54 10.07
CA PHE A 105 16.98 11.00 9.85
C PHE A 105 16.13 10.89 11.11
N ALA A 106 15.05 11.66 11.16
CA ALA A 106 14.10 11.58 12.27
C ALA A 106 13.29 10.26 12.20
N GLU A 107 12.93 9.71 13.35
CA GLU A 107 12.12 8.48 13.44
C GLU A 107 10.79 8.56 12.67
N SER A 108 10.17 9.76 12.63
CA SER A 108 8.95 9.97 11.86
C SER A 108 9.16 9.83 10.36
N GLU A 109 10.29 10.33 9.83
CA GLU A 109 10.65 10.20 8.42
C GLU A 109 10.94 8.76 8.03
N ILE A 110 11.67 8.03 8.90
CA ILE A 110 11.95 6.61 8.71
C ILE A 110 10.64 5.81 8.71
N ARG A 111 9.77 6.06 9.68
CA ARG A 111 8.45 5.41 9.78
C ARG A 111 7.60 5.64 8.54
N ASP A 112 7.61 6.85 7.99
CA ASP A 112 6.85 7.15 6.77
C ASP A 112 7.38 6.34 5.57
N ILE A 113 8.70 6.18 5.45
CA ILE A 113 9.32 5.33 4.43
C ILE A 113 8.92 3.85 4.65
N GLU A 114 9.00 3.35 5.86
CA GLU A 114 8.60 1.96 6.19
C GLU A 114 7.13 1.71 5.84
N LEU A 115 6.25 2.62 6.22
CA LEU A 115 4.82 2.51 5.89
C LEU A 115 4.56 2.59 4.38
N MET A 116 5.30 3.42 3.64
CA MET A 116 5.22 3.45 2.17
C MET A 116 5.66 2.13 1.53
N ILE A 117 6.75 1.53 2.00
CA ILE A 117 7.24 0.24 1.50
C ILE A 117 6.24 -0.88 1.81
N LEU A 118 5.71 -0.93 3.04
CA LEU A 118 4.69 -1.91 3.45
C LEU A 118 3.41 -1.77 2.62
N GLN A 119 3.00 -0.54 2.32
CA GLN A 119 1.83 -0.29 1.47
C GLN A 119 2.08 -0.65 0.00
N ALA A 120 3.26 -0.33 -0.54
CA ALA A 120 3.63 -0.71 -1.91
C ALA A 120 3.71 -2.23 -2.08
N ALA A 121 4.19 -2.95 -1.05
CA ALA A 121 4.19 -4.41 -1.00
C ALA A 121 2.82 -5.02 -0.66
N ARG A 122 1.79 -4.20 -0.44
CA ARG A 122 0.43 -4.61 -0.06
C ARG A 122 0.34 -5.42 1.24
N VAL A 123 1.29 -5.22 2.13
CA VAL A 123 1.33 -5.87 3.45
C VAL A 123 0.52 -5.06 4.47
N ARG A 124 0.55 -3.72 4.35
CA ARG A 124 -0.20 -2.82 5.23
C ARG A 124 -0.63 -1.56 4.47
N PHE A 125 -1.87 -1.14 4.66
CA PHE A 125 -2.41 0.10 4.10
C PHE A 125 -2.52 1.16 5.20
N SER A 126 -1.62 2.13 5.18
CA SER A 126 -1.57 3.24 6.16
C SER A 126 -2.34 4.48 5.69
N HIS A 127 -2.57 4.60 4.37
CA HIS A 127 -3.24 5.72 3.71
C HIS A 127 -4.23 5.22 2.68
N THR A 128 -5.15 6.10 2.24
CA THR A 128 -6.00 5.82 1.08
C THR A 128 -5.13 5.65 -0.17
N GLU A 129 -5.32 4.55 -0.89
CA GLU A 129 -4.72 4.30 -2.20
C GLU A 129 -5.62 4.87 -3.30
N TYR A 130 -5.01 5.55 -4.28
CA TYR A 130 -5.73 6.12 -5.42
C TYR A 130 -5.28 5.45 -6.71
N ILE A 131 -6.23 4.87 -7.43
CA ILE A 131 -6.01 4.26 -8.73
C ILE A 131 -6.58 5.22 -9.77
N ALA A 132 -5.73 5.97 -10.45
CA ALA A 132 -6.14 6.94 -11.46
C ALA A 132 -5.67 6.52 -12.85
N CYS A 133 -6.53 6.63 -13.85
CA CYS A 133 -6.10 6.41 -15.22
C CYS A 133 -5.27 7.62 -15.73
N PRO A 134 -4.35 7.39 -16.69
CA PRO A 134 -3.44 8.45 -17.17
C PRO A 134 -4.12 9.48 -18.06
N SER A 135 -5.45 9.43 -18.17
CA SER A 135 -6.25 10.22 -19.11
C SER A 135 -6.03 9.82 -20.57
N CYS A 136 -7.03 10.03 -21.38
CA CYS A 136 -6.97 9.80 -22.84
C CYS A 136 -8.05 10.65 -23.53
N GLY A 137 -8.17 10.58 -24.86
CA GLY A 137 -9.17 11.35 -25.63
C GLY A 137 -10.65 11.05 -25.29
N ARG A 138 -10.90 10.03 -24.45
CA ARG A 138 -12.24 9.69 -23.92
C ARG A 138 -12.54 10.29 -22.55
N THR A 139 -11.55 10.94 -21.92
CA THR A 139 -11.73 11.64 -20.63
C THR A 139 -12.48 12.94 -20.90
N LEU A 140 -13.63 13.13 -20.25
CA LEU A 140 -14.54 14.25 -20.51
C LEU A 140 -14.63 15.22 -19.32
N TYR A 141 -13.67 15.17 -18.42
CA TYR A 141 -13.53 16.06 -17.25
C TYR A 141 -12.06 16.18 -16.85
N ASP A 142 -11.75 17.16 -16.03
CA ASP A 142 -10.40 17.35 -15.47
C ASP A 142 -10.14 16.31 -14.37
N ILE A 143 -9.45 15.22 -14.75
CA ILE A 143 -9.18 14.10 -13.85
C ILE A 143 -8.14 14.46 -12.78
N GLU A 144 -7.18 15.34 -13.11
CA GLU A 144 -6.14 15.76 -12.15
C GLU A 144 -6.76 16.59 -11.03
N LYS A 145 -7.64 17.54 -11.38
CA LYS A 145 -8.39 18.32 -10.41
C LYS A 145 -9.31 17.42 -9.57
N ALA A 146 -10.06 16.53 -10.20
CA ALA A 146 -10.95 15.62 -9.48
C ALA A 146 -10.16 14.73 -8.50
N LEU A 147 -9.00 14.22 -8.92
CA LEU A 147 -8.12 13.43 -8.05
C LEU A 147 -7.60 14.25 -6.87
N ALA A 148 -7.19 15.50 -7.11
CA ALA A 148 -6.74 16.39 -6.04
C ALA A 148 -7.86 16.68 -5.02
N ASP A 149 -9.07 16.97 -5.50
CA ASP A 149 -10.23 17.24 -4.66
C ASP A 149 -10.67 15.99 -3.85
N ILE A 150 -10.63 14.80 -4.47
CA ILE A 150 -10.89 13.51 -3.79
C ILE A 150 -9.82 13.27 -2.70
N LYS A 151 -8.53 13.43 -3.03
CA LYS A 151 -7.43 13.30 -2.07
C LYS A 151 -7.58 14.21 -0.87
N ALA A 152 -7.91 15.48 -1.09
CA ALA A 152 -8.11 16.45 -0.02
C ALA A 152 -9.20 16.02 0.99
N ARG A 153 -10.22 15.28 0.53
CA ARG A 153 -11.33 14.83 1.38
C ARG A 153 -11.16 13.44 2.00
N THR A 154 -10.27 12.61 1.44
CA THR A 154 -10.21 11.18 1.81
C THR A 154 -8.82 10.70 2.27
N SER A 155 -7.77 11.52 2.14
CA SER A 155 -6.39 11.11 2.50
C SER A 155 -6.21 10.70 3.96
N HIS A 156 -7.07 11.18 4.87
CA HIS A 156 -7.06 10.82 6.28
C HIS A 156 -7.67 9.43 6.57
N LEU A 157 -8.37 8.85 5.59
CA LEU A 157 -8.96 7.52 5.72
C LEU A 157 -7.88 6.46 5.52
N LYS A 158 -8.04 5.33 6.19
CA LYS A 158 -7.10 4.20 6.11
C LYS A 158 -7.80 2.99 5.49
N ASN A 159 -7.00 2.09 4.93
CA ASN A 159 -7.48 0.83 4.35
C ASN A 159 -8.56 1.04 3.26
N LEU A 160 -8.45 2.12 2.50
CA LEU A 160 -9.39 2.48 1.46
C LEU A 160 -8.69 2.62 0.12
N ARG A 161 -9.30 2.11 -0.96
CA ARG A 161 -8.85 2.26 -2.34
C ARG A 161 -9.92 2.95 -3.17
N ILE A 162 -9.57 4.06 -3.81
CA ILE A 162 -10.50 4.85 -4.64
C ILE A 162 -9.99 4.90 -6.07
N GLY A 163 -10.80 4.40 -7.01
CA GLY A 163 -10.58 4.50 -8.44
C GLY A 163 -11.09 5.83 -8.99
N VAL A 164 -10.25 6.57 -9.74
CA VAL A 164 -10.63 7.81 -10.42
C VAL A 164 -10.38 7.63 -11.92
N MET A 165 -11.44 7.41 -12.69
CA MET A 165 -11.36 6.95 -14.08
C MET A 165 -12.01 7.94 -15.03
N GLY A 166 -11.29 8.28 -16.11
CA GLY A 166 -11.73 9.24 -17.11
C GLY A 166 -12.97 8.82 -17.91
N CYS A 167 -13.20 7.51 -18.07
CA CYS A 167 -14.35 7.00 -18.83
C CYS A 167 -14.79 5.59 -18.38
N ILE A 168 -16.02 5.22 -18.77
CA ILE A 168 -16.61 3.90 -18.44
C ILE A 168 -16.07 2.76 -19.31
N VAL A 169 -15.27 3.02 -20.34
CA VAL A 169 -14.84 1.99 -21.28
C VAL A 169 -13.83 1.04 -20.64
N ASN A 170 -12.75 1.58 -20.09
CA ASN A 170 -11.70 0.79 -19.42
C ASN A 170 -11.75 0.94 -17.89
N GLY A 171 -12.33 2.07 -17.43
CA GLY A 171 -12.30 2.44 -16.02
C GLY A 171 -12.75 1.34 -15.06
N PRO A 172 -13.90 0.69 -15.26
CA PRO A 172 -14.36 -0.39 -14.37
C PRO A 172 -13.40 -1.58 -14.28
N GLY A 173 -12.67 -1.88 -15.37
CA GLY A 173 -11.65 -2.93 -15.38
C GLY A 173 -10.37 -2.51 -14.67
N GLU A 174 -9.90 -1.29 -14.94
CA GLU A 174 -8.67 -0.74 -14.35
C GLU A 174 -8.77 -0.49 -12.84
N MET A 175 -9.99 -0.24 -12.34
CA MET A 175 -10.25 -0.06 -10.91
C MET A 175 -10.88 -1.28 -10.23
N ALA A 176 -10.74 -2.47 -10.81
CA ALA A 176 -11.44 -3.69 -10.34
C ALA A 176 -11.18 -4.02 -8.85
N ASP A 177 -10.03 -3.58 -8.32
CA ASP A 177 -9.63 -3.77 -6.93
C ASP A 177 -9.96 -2.56 -6.04
N ALA A 178 -10.57 -1.50 -6.57
CA ALA A 178 -10.96 -0.34 -5.77
C ALA A 178 -12.22 -0.62 -4.95
N ASP A 179 -12.28 -0.06 -3.74
CA ASP A 179 -13.47 -0.13 -2.88
C ASP A 179 -14.56 0.80 -3.41
N TYR A 180 -14.16 1.96 -3.92
CA TYR A 180 -15.05 2.95 -4.54
C TYR A 180 -14.49 3.45 -5.85
N GLY A 181 -15.37 3.79 -6.78
CA GLY A 181 -15.01 4.33 -8.09
C GLY A 181 -15.72 5.63 -8.43
N TYR A 182 -14.96 6.61 -8.94
CA TYR A 182 -15.42 7.86 -9.52
C TYR A 182 -15.09 7.83 -11.00
N VAL A 183 -16.08 7.62 -11.84
CA VAL A 183 -15.90 7.26 -13.26
C VAL A 183 -16.63 8.21 -14.17
N GLY A 184 -15.95 8.83 -15.14
CA GLY A 184 -16.56 9.68 -16.15
C GLY A 184 -17.57 8.92 -17.02
N ALA A 185 -18.80 9.43 -17.09
CA ALA A 185 -19.90 8.81 -17.83
C ALA A 185 -20.31 9.61 -19.10
N GLY A 186 -19.84 10.83 -19.20
CA GLY A 186 -20.14 11.76 -20.28
C GLY A 186 -19.68 13.18 -19.92
N PRO A 187 -19.86 14.19 -20.79
CA PRO A 187 -19.51 15.56 -20.47
C PRO A 187 -20.19 16.05 -19.19
N GLY A 188 -19.40 16.40 -18.15
CA GLY A 188 -19.92 16.85 -16.86
C GLY A 188 -20.74 15.81 -16.10
N ARG A 189 -20.61 14.53 -16.40
CA ARG A 189 -21.36 13.43 -15.77
C ARG A 189 -20.45 12.35 -15.22
N ILE A 190 -20.76 11.89 -14.02
CA ILE A 190 -20.01 10.89 -13.26
C ILE A 190 -20.91 9.72 -12.89
N THR A 191 -20.34 8.55 -12.83
CA THR A 191 -20.95 7.34 -12.26
C THR A 191 -20.13 6.89 -11.07
N LEU A 192 -20.78 6.63 -9.94
CA LEU A 192 -20.15 6.12 -8.73
C LEU A 192 -20.32 4.60 -8.62
N TYR A 193 -19.24 3.97 -8.15
CA TYR A 193 -19.16 2.53 -7.94
C TYR A 193 -18.83 2.22 -6.47
N LYS A 194 -19.31 1.07 -6.00
CA LYS A 194 -18.82 0.38 -4.81
C LYS A 194 -18.28 -0.99 -5.26
N GLY A 195 -16.97 -1.17 -5.16
CA GLY A 195 -16.30 -2.27 -5.84
C GLY A 195 -16.62 -2.26 -7.33
N ARG A 196 -17.16 -3.35 -7.84
CA ARG A 196 -17.56 -3.50 -9.27
C ARG A 196 -19.02 -3.10 -9.55
N THR A 197 -19.78 -2.75 -8.51
CA THR A 197 -21.21 -2.46 -8.64
C THR A 197 -21.44 -0.97 -8.82
N VAL A 198 -22.23 -0.61 -9.83
CA VAL A 198 -22.71 0.77 -10.00
C VAL A 198 -23.71 1.09 -8.90
N VAL A 199 -23.45 2.17 -8.16
CA VAL A 199 -24.32 2.65 -7.09
C VAL A 199 -25.20 3.80 -7.58
N GLU A 200 -24.60 4.75 -8.28
CA GLU A 200 -25.29 5.93 -8.77
C GLU A 200 -24.77 6.32 -10.15
N ARG A 201 -25.69 6.61 -11.09
CA ARG A 201 -25.35 6.89 -12.49
C ARG A 201 -25.64 8.34 -12.84
N ASN A 202 -24.85 8.87 -13.77
CA ASN A 202 -25.16 10.12 -14.46
C ASN A 202 -25.32 11.33 -13.54
N ILE A 203 -24.54 11.37 -12.45
CA ILE A 203 -24.52 12.45 -11.46
C ILE A 203 -23.86 13.68 -12.09
N PRO A 204 -24.36 14.91 -11.88
CA PRO A 204 -23.63 16.12 -12.21
C PRO A 204 -22.24 16.12 -11.53
N GLN A 205 -21.23 16.52 -12.27
CA GLN A 205 -19.84 16.48 -11.74
C GLN A 205 -19.68 17.31 -10.46
N GLU A 206 -20.38 18.44 -10.38
CA GLU A 206 -20.40 19.34 -9.21
C GLU A 206 -20.94 18.68 -7.94
N GLU A 207 -21.84 17.68 -8.05
CA GLU A 207 -22.40 16.93 -6.92
C GLU A 207 -21.63 15.65 -6.61
N ALA A 208 -20.90 15.13 -7.60
CA ALA A 208 -20.34 13.76 -7.54
C ALA A 208 -19.35 13.55 -6.41
N LEU A 209 -18.60 14.60 -6.03
CA LEU A 209 -17.63 14.53 -4.94
C LEU A 209 -18.30 14.42 -3.57
N ASP A 210 -19.40 15.15 -3.36
CA ASP A 210 -20.20 15.08 -2.12
C ASP A 210 -20.88 13.73 -2.01
N ARG A 211 -21.47 13.22 -3.11
CA ARG A 211 -22.08 11.89 -3.19
C ARG A 211 -21.08 10.76 -2.92
N LEU A 212 -19.86 10.88 -3.43
CA LEU A 212 -18.78 9.92 -3.10
C LEU A 212 -18.49 9.92 -1.60
N GLY A 213 -18.39 11.10 -0.99
CA GLY A 213 -18.18 11.25 0.45
C GLY A 213 -19.30 10.61 1.29
N GLU A 214 -20.57 10.81 0.89
CA GLU A 214 -21.73 10.18 1.52
C GLU A 214 -21.72 8.66 1.36
N LEU A 215 -21.37 8.17 0.16
CA LEU A 215 -21.26 6.75 -0.13
C LEU A 215 -20.19 6.06 0.75
N ILE A 216 -19.03 6.69 0.92
CA ILE A 216 -17.96 6.19 1.78
C ILE A 216 -18.44 6.16 3.24
N LYS A 217 -19.01 7.25 3.76
CA LYS A 217 -19.50 7.34 5.14
C LYS A 217 -20.59 6.32 5.49
N LYS A 218 -21.44 5.99 4.53
CA LYS A 218 -22.54 5.04 4.72
C LYS A 218 -22.06 3.58 4.82
N ASN A 219 -20.86 3.29 4.32
CA ASN A 219 -20.38 1.91 4.13
C ASN A 219 -19.02 1.63 4.77
N GLY A 220 -18.43 2.64 5.43
CA GLY A 220 -17.14 2.55 6.15
C GLY A 220 -17.30 2.27 7.63
#